data_9c4a68a9f8979feb689043da0b80ad82
#
_entry.id   9c4a68a9f8979feb689043da0b80ad82
#
_cell.length_a   1.000
_cell.length_b   1.000
_cell.length_c   1.000
_cell.angle_alpha   90.00
_cell.angle_beta   90.00
_cell.angle_gamma   90.00
#
_symmetry.space_group_name_H-M   'P 1'
#
loop_
_entity.id
_entity.type
_entity.pdbx_description
1 polymer ?
#
loop_
_entity_poly.entity_id
_entity_poly.type
_entity_poly.pdbx_seq_one_letter_code
_entity_poly.pdbx_strand_id
1 'polypeptide(L)'
;MGIITCSNVTKKFGDFTALNKVSIDIPKGEIFGLLGPNGAGKTTLIRIINQISLPDGGEVFFDGKPLTPGAVESIGYLPEERGLYKKMKVGEQAIYLAKLKGMSAAQATKELKEWFVKFKIQGWWDKKVEELSKGMAQKVQFITTVMHKPKLLILDEPFSGFDPVNVSLIRSEILRLKAEGTTIILSTHNMESVEELCDNIALINKSNLILSGNVDEIRRKYGNNQKEIIYKGQVPLNISNAPVKVVSDEPFKGNRRAVVEVVSDATNAQILSELIKDTEIVSYQELIPRMSDIFIKLVSNN
;
A
#
# COMPACT_ATOMS: atom_id res chain seq x y z
N MET A 1 11.18 10.16 14.06
CA MET A 1 10.09 11.07 13.67
C MET A 1 9.82 10.85 12.19
N GLY A 2 8.59 10.51 11.85
CA GLY A 2 8.20 10.21 10.48
C GLY A 2 8.22 11.41 9.53
N ILE A 3 7.89 11.17 8.26
CA ILE A 3 7.66 12.25 7.29
C ILE A 3 6.33 12.95 7.57
N ILE A 4 5.31 12.19 7.99
CA ILE A 4 4.02 12.68 8.48
C ILE A 4 3.81 12.12 9.89
N THR A 5 3.48 12.99 10.82
CA THR A 5 3.01 12.62 12.15
C THR A 5 1.67 13.28 12.39
N CYS A 6 0.62 12.49 12.56
CA CYS A 6 -0.72 12.95 12.93
C CYS A 6 -0.94 12.67 14.42
N SER A 7 -1.36 13.66 15.18
CA SER A 7 -1.64 13.56 16.62
C SER A 7 -3.10 13.92 16.90
N ASN A 8 -3.91 12.91 17.26
CA ASN A 8 -5.32 13.06 17.62
C ASN A 8 -6.16 13.82 16.57
N VAL A 9 -5.88 13.62 15.29
CA VAL A 9 -6.56 14.34 14.20
C VAL A 9 -8.04 14.00 14.18
N THR A 10 -8.85 15.04 14.30
CA THR A 10 -10.31 14.95 14.30
C THR A 10 -10.88 15.80 13.18
N LYS A 11 -11.88 15.27 12.45
CA LYS A 11 -12.60 16.00 11.41
C LYS A 11 -14.08 15.68 11.45
N LYS A 12 -14.92 16.71 11.42
CA LYS A 12 -16.37 16.60 11.40
C LYS A 12 -16.96 17.33 10.20
N PHE A 13 -18.06 16.84 9.69
CA PHE A 13 -18.90 17.46 8.67
C PHE A 13 -20.34 17.48 9.18
N GLY A 14 -20.76 18.61 9.77
CA GLY A 14 -21.99 18.67 10.55
C GLY A 14 -21.93 17.66 11.71
N ASP A 15 -22.93 16.80 11.81
CA ASP A 15 -23.02 15.77 12.85
C ASP A 15 -22.17 14.52 12.56
N PHE A 16 -21.66 14.39 11.33
CA PHE A 16 -20.85 13.24 10.93
C PHE A 16 -19.37 13.44 11.29
N THR A 17 -18.83 12.54 12.09
CA THR A 17 -17.39 12.50 12.41
C THR A 17 -16.67 11.63 11.38
N ALA A 18 -15.85 12.23 10.52
CA ALA A 18 -15.09 11.54 9.49
C ALA A 18 -13.73 11.00 9.99
N LEU A 19 -13.15 11.67 11.01
CA LEU A 19 -11.94 11.21 11.71
C LEU A 19 -12.13 11.47 13.20
N ASN A 20 -11.88 10.46 14.02
CA ASN A 20 -12.02 10.52 15.46
C ASN A 20 -10.67 10.28 16.15
N LYS A 21 -9.96 11.36 16.48
CA LYS A 21 -8.66 11.35 17.18
C LYS A 21 -7.63 10.37 16.57
N VAL A 22 -7.53 10.36 15.24
CA VAL A 22 -6.60 9.50 14.52
C VAL A 22 -5.16 9.95 14.78
N SER A 23 -4.32 9.04 15.28
CA SER A 23 -2.89 9.27 15.50
C SER A 23 -2.09 8.22 14.72
N ILE A 24 -1.26 8.68 13.77
CA ILE A 24 -0.38 7.82 12.97
C ILE A 24 0.97 8.51 12.78
N ASP A 25 2.03 7.70 12.69
CA ASP A 25 3.37 8.14 12.31
C ASP A 25 3.79 7.37 11.06
N ILE A 26 4.17 8.09 10.01
CA ILE A 26 4.55 7.52 8.71
C ILE A 26 6.06 7.64 8.57
N PRO A 27 6.82 6.53 8.63
CA PRO A 27 8.27 6.55 8.53
C PRO A 27 8.77 7.10 7.19
N LYS A 28 9.99 7.66 7.18
CA LYS A 28 10.60 8.19 5.95
C LYS A 28 11.16 7.06 5.08
N GLY A 29 11.02 7.21 3.75
CA GLY A 29 11.59 6.29 2.77
C GLY A 29 10.87 4.95 2.66
N GLU A 30 9.68 4.84 3.21
CA GLU A 30 8.87 3.62 3.22
C GLU A 30 7.58 3.79 2.41
N ILE A 31 6.95 2.67 2.08
CA ILE A 31 5.58 2.63 1.55
C ILE A 31 4.63 2.32 2.69
N PHE A 32 3.76 3.26 2.98
CA PHE A 32 2.76 3.18 4.05
C PHE A 32 1.37 2.97 3.47
N GLY A 33 0.74 1.83 3.77
CA GLY A 33 -0.62 1.52 3.34
C GLY A 33 -1.66 2.19 4.24
N LEU A 34 -2.54 3.01 3.65
CA LEU A 34 -3.70 3.57 4.34
C LEU A 34 -4.95 2.78 3.94
N LEU A 35 -5.42 1.92 4.85
CA LEU A 35 -6.43 0.91 4.59
C LEU A 35 -7.75 1.24 5.25
N GLY A 36 -8.83 0.66 4.73
CA GLY A 36 -10.16 0.75 5.30
C GLY A 36 -11.25 0.69 4.22
N PRO A 37 -12.50 0.41 4.59
CA PRO A 37 -13.62 0.42 3.66
C PRO A 37 -13.90 1.83 3.12
N ASN A 38 -14.76 1.92 2.11
CA ASN A 38 -15.22 3.19 1.60
C ASN A 38 -15.96 3.96 2.70
N GLY A 39 -15.71 5.27 2.79
CA GLY A 39 -16.28 6.11 3.84
C GLY A 39 -15.60 6.01 5.22
N ALA A 40 -14.55 5.19 5.37
CA ALA A 40 -13.86 5.03 6.66
C ALA A 40 -13.12 6.28 7.17
N GLY A 41 -12.84 7.25 6.29
CA GLY A 41 -12.09 8.47 6.63
C GLY A 41 -10.75 8.63 5.90
N LYS A 42 -10.30 7.65 5.10
CA LYS A 42 -9.01 7.68 4.38
C LYS A 42 -8.81 8.94 3.56
N THR A 43 -9.75 9.21 2.64
CA THR A 43 -9.68 10.39 1.76
C THR A 43 -9.75 11.70 2.55
N THR A 44 -10.46 11.72 3.68
CA THR A 44 -10.49 12.88 4.58
C THR A 44 -9.10 13.14 5.17
N LEU A 45 -8.42 12.11 5.65
CA LEU A 45 -7.05 12.23 6.17
C LEU A 45 -6.07 12.67 5.07
N ILE A 46 -6.16 12.07 3.89
CA ILE A 46 -5.36 12.45 2.71
C ILE A 46 -5.57 13.93 2.37
N ARG A 47 -6.82 14.41 2.37
CA ARG A 47 -7.13 15.82 2.10
C ARG A 47 -6.56 16.77 3.17
N ILE A 48 -6.50 16.35 4.42
CA ILE A 48 -5.87 17.13 5.50
C ILE A 48 -4.34 17.19 5.26
N ILE A 49 -3.69 16.08 4.97
CA ILE A 49 -2.25 16.04 4.67
C ILE A 49 -1.90 16.90 3.46
N ASN A 50 -2.78 16.96 2.45
CA ASN A 50 -2.63 17.82 1.27
C ASN A 50 -3.08 19.28 1.48
N GLN A 51 -3.44 19.68 2.68
CA GLN A 51 -3.94 21.05 2.98
C GLN A 51 -5.18 21.47 2.17
N ILE A 52 -5.95 20.48 1.67
CA ILE A 52 -7.24 20.71 1.00
C ILE A 52 -8.35 20.95 2.05
N SER A 53 -8.18 20.37 3.23
CA SER A 53 -9.09 20.51 4.37
C SER A 53 -8.29 20.68 5.65
N LEU A 54 -8.78 21.47 6.58
CA LEU A 54 -8.18 21.62 7.91
C LEU A 54 -8.81 20.63 8.90
N PRO A 55 -8.06 20.11 9.87
CA PRO A 55 -8.62 19.34 10.96
C PRO A 55 -9.42 20.26 11.91
N ASP A 56 -10.40 19.71 12.59
CA ASP A 56 -11.16 20.42 13.63
C ASP A 56 -10.52 20.24 15.01
N GLY A 57 -9.58 19.31 15.14
CA GLY A 57 -8.76 19.09 16.33
C GLY A 57 -7.57 18.20 16.04
N GLY A 58 -6.59 18.24 16.93
CA GLY A 58 -5.30 17.57 16.74
C GLY A 58 -4.36 18.34 15.83
N GLU A 59 -3.20 17.76 15.55
CA GLU A 59 -2.12 18.42 14.82
C GLU A 59 -1.52 17.46 13.78
N VAL A 60 -1.00 18.04 12.69
CA VAL A 60 -0.27 17.31 11.65
C VAL A 60 1.09 17.95 11.43
N PHE A 61 2.13 17.13 11.44
CA PHE A 61 3.51 17.54 11.20
C PHE A 61 4.00 16.92 9.89
N PHE A 62 4.74 17.71 9.13
CA PHE A 62 5.45 17.28 7.92
C PHE A 62 6.94 17.50 8.12
N ASP A 63 7.73 16.44 7.99
CA ASP A 63 9.20 16.46 8.15
C ASP A 63 9.64 17.11 9.49
N GLY A 64 8.90 16.81 10.56
CA GLY A 64 9.15 17.29 11.91
C GLY A 64 8.70 18.74 12.20
N LYS A 65 8.07 19.43 11.24
CA LYS A 65 7.53 20.79 11.39
C LYS A 65 6.00 20.78 11.26
N PRO A 66 5.29 21.70 11.90
CA PRO A 66 3.85 21.85 11.67
C PRO A 66 3.55 21.92 10.16
N LEU A 67 2.53 21.19 9.74
CA LEU A 67 2.14 21.17 8.34
C LEU A 67 1.61 22.55 7.91
N THR A 68 2.21 23.12 6.88
CA THR A 68 1.85 24.41 6.32
C THR A 68 1.52 24.32 4.84
N PRO A 69 0.80 25.29 4.24
CA PRO A 69 0.52 25.30 2.81
C PRO A 69 1.76 25.15 1.91
N GLY A 70 2.92 25.67 2.33
CA GLY A 70 4.18 25.55 1.59
C GLY A 70 4.70 24.12 1.48
N ALA A 71 4.31 23.22 2.38
CA ALA A 71 4.70 21.81 2.31
C ALA A 71 4.15 21.11 1.06
N VAL A 72 3.05 21.60 0.48
CA VAL A 72 2.39 21.04 -0.71
C VAL A 72 3.32 20.98 -1.92
N GLU A 73 4.31 21.86 -2.03
CA GLU A 73 5.33 21.80 -3.10
C GLU A 73 6.17 20.51 -3.02
N SER A 74 6.39 20.00 -1.81
CA SER A 74 7.14 18.76 -1.56
C SER A 74 6.25 17.50 -1.53
N ILE A 75 4.94 17.65 -1.79
CA ILE A 75 3.98 16.54 -1.78
C ILE A 75 3.44 16.33 -3.20
N GLY A 76 3.55 15.10 -3.70
CA GLY A 76 2.85 14.63 -4.89
C GLY A 76 1.54 13.95 -4.47
N TYR A 77 0.42 14.33 -5.07
CA TYR A 77 -0.87 13.70 -4.81
C TYR A 77 -1.54 13.24 -6.09
N LEU A 78 -1.76 11.94 -6.20
CA LEU A 78 -2.54 11.28 -7.24
C LEU A 78 -3.92 10.93 -6.67
N PRO A 79 -4.97 11.70 -6.94
CA PRO A 79 -6.32 11.38 -6.48
C PRO A 79 -6.92 10.23 -7.30
N GLU A 80 -7.90 9.52 -6.72
CA GLU A 80 -8.69 8.50 -7.41
C GLU A 80 -9.43 9.08 -8.63
N GLU A 81 -10.01 10.28 -8.48
CA GLU A 81 -10.65 11.00 -9.58
C GLU A 81 -9.64 11.82 -10.38
N ARG A 82 -9.88 11.93 -11.69
CA ARG A 82 -8.95 12.57 -12.60
C ARG A 82 -9.06 14.09 -12.55
N GLY A 83 -7.95 14.74 -12.21
CA GLY A 83 -7.81 16.18 -12.17
C GLY A 83 -7.24 16.83 -13.42
N LEU A 84 -7.25 16.17 -14.58
CA LEU A 84 -6.68 16.72 -15.80
C LEU A 84 -7.68 17.61 -16.56
N TYR A 85 -7.22 18.76 -17.06
CA TYR A 85 -8.02 19.71 -17.86
C TYR A 85 -8.19 19.20 -19.28
N LYS A 86 -9.40 18.79 -19.64
CA LYS A 86 -9.71 18.08 -20.88
C LYS A 86 -9.27 18.81 -22.17
N LYS A 87 -9.40 20.14 -22.22
CA LYS A 87 -9.12 20.96 -23.41
C LYS A 87 -7.64 21.35 -23.57
N MET A 88 -6.80 21.16 -22.54
CA MET A 88 -5.37 21.47 -22.63
C MET A 88 -4.62 20.36 -23.35
N LYS A 89 -3.50 20.72 -24.00
CA LYS A 89 -2.54 19.77 -24.52
C LYS A 89 -1.79 19.11 -23.34
N VAL A 90 -1.43 17.83 -23.51
CA VAL A 90 -0.76 17.03 -22.47
C VAL A 90 0.55 17.68 -22.01
N GLY A 91 1.42 18.10 -22.93
CA GLY A 91 2.68 18.75 -22.60
C GLY A 91 2.49 20.10 -21.89
N GLU A 92 1.56 20.92 -22.36
CA GLU A 92 1.24 22.22 -21.76
C GLU A 92 0.74 22.06 -20.33
N GLN A 93 -0.21 21.13 -20.12
CA GLN A 93 -0.76 20.86 -18.80
C GLN A 93 0.30 20.31 -17.83
N ALA A 94 1.12 19.38 -18.28
CA ALA A 94 2.16 18.80 -17.43
C ALA A 94 3.18 19.86 -16.99
N ILE A 95 3.60 20.75 -17.88
CA ILE A 95 4.47 21.89 -17.55
C ILE A 95 3.76 22.86 -16.60
N TYR A 96 2.47 23.14 -16.83
CA TYR A 96 1.69 24.00 -15.93
C TYR A 96 1.63 23.45 -14.51
N LEU A 97 1.30 22.15 -14.35
CA LEU A 97 1.23 21.49 -13.05
C LEU A 97 2.60 21.45 -12.35
N ALA A 98 3.68 21.20 -13.09
CA ALA A 98 5.04 21.23 -12.56
C ALA A 98 5.45 22.63 -12.05
N LYS A 99 5.04 23.68 -12.75
CA LYS A 99 5.27 25.06 -12.31
C LYS A 99 4.54 25.38 -11.00
N LEU A 100 3.35 24.84 -10.78
CA LEU A 100 2.64 24.97 -9.50
C LEU A 100 3.38 24.27 -8.34
N LYS A 101 4.29 23.35 -8.67
CA LYS A 101 5.19 22.67 -7.72
C LYS A 101 6.59 23.28 -7.63
N GLY A 102 6.74 24.53 -8.08
CA GLY A 102 7.99 25.31 -7.98
C GLY A 102 9.01 25.03 -9.07
N MET A 103 8.74 24.19 -10.07
CA MET A 103 9.68 23.95 -11.17
C MET A 103 9.71 25.11 -12.17
N SER A 104 10.88 25.43 -12.73
CA SER A 104 10.95 26.29 -13.91
C SER A 104 10.41 25.56 -15.16
N ALA A 105 9.94 26.32 -16.15
CA ALA A 105 9.44 25.73 -17.40
C ALA A 105 10.50 24.87 -18.11
N ALA A 106 11.77 25.28 -18.07
CA ALA A 106 12.89 24.54 -18.67
C ALA A 106 13.14 23.21 -17.97
N GLN A 107 13.16 23.20 -16.63
CA GLN A 107 13.28 21.98 -15.83
C GLN A 107 12.10 21.05 -16.08
N ALA A 108 10.87 21.56 -16.01
CA ALA A 108 9.65 20.80 -16.25
C ALA A 108 9.66 20.14 -17.65
N THR A 109 10.07 20.89 -18.68
CA THR A 109 10.16 20.37 -20.04
C THR A 109 11.19 19.26 -20.17
N LYS A 110 12.35 19.38 -19.53
CA LYS A 110 13.40 18.37 -19.54
C LYS A 110 12.92 17.07 -18.87
N GLU A 111 12.46 17.15 -17.62
CA GLU A 111 11.96 16.00 -16.86
C GLU A 111 10.78 15.32 -17.58
N LEU A 112 9.85 16.11 -18.13
CA LEU A 112 8.70 15.56 -18.84
C LEU A 112 9.11 14.76 -20.08
N LYS A 113 10.11 15.23 -20.85
CA LYS A 113 10.64 14.47 -21.99
C LYS A 113 11.23 13.13 -21.57
N GLU A 114 11.98 13.09 -20.46
CA GLU A 114 12.55 11.86 -19.92
C GLU A 114 11.43 10.87 -19.50
N TRP A 115 10.41 11.35 -18.79
CA TRP A 115 9.24 10.55 -18.42
C TRP A 115 8.46 10.03 -19.63
N PHE A 116 8.31 10.87 -20.68
CA PHE A 116 7.59 10.47 -21.90
C PHE A 116 8.34 9.36 -22.65
N VAL A 117 9.66 9.42 -22.71
CA VAL A 117 10.50 8.34 -23.27
C VAL A 117 10.33 7.06 -22.46
N LYS A 118 10.43 7.16 -21.14
CA LYS A 118 10.30 6.02 -20.21
C LYS A 118 8.96 5.31 -20.32
N PHE A 119 7.87 6.06 -20.43
CA PHE A 119 6.51 5.54 -20.57
C PHE A 119 6.10 5.23 -22.02
N LYS A 120 7.00 5.47 -22.99
CA LYS A 120 6.76 5.29 -24.44
C LYS A 120 5.54 6.08 -24.95
N ILE A 121 5.44 7.35 -24.55
CA ILE A 121 4.32 8.24 -24.85
C ILE A 121 4.74 9.57 -25.50
N GLN A 122 5.91 9.60 -26.15
CA GLN A 122 6.45 10.84 -26.77
C GLN A 122 5.47 11.50 -27.75
N GLY A 123 4.72 10.69 -28.51
CA GLY A 123 3.71 11.16 -29.45
C GLY A 123 2.45 11.78 -28.83
N TRP A 124 2.36 11.87 -27.50
CA TRP A 124 1.17 12.43 -26.84
C TRP A 124 1.35 13.91 -26.46
N TRP A 125 2.50 14.48 -26.67
CA TRP A 125 2.84 15.85 -26.25
C TRP A 125 1.82 16.89 -26.70
N ASP A 126 1.44 16.86 -27.99
CA ASP A 126 0.52 17.82 -28.60
C ASP A 126 -0.95 17.36 -28.61
N LYS A 127 -1.23 16.16 -28.13
CA LYS A 127 -2.61 15.69 -27.99
C LYS A 127 -3.32 16.46 -26.90
N LYS A 128 -4.63 16.71 -27.10
CA LYS A 128 -5.50 17.18 -26.02
C LYS A 128 -5.78 16.04 -25.05
N VAL A 129 -5.96 16.37 -23.77
CA VAL A 129 -6.28 15.38 -22.74
C VAL A 129 -7.57 14.61 -23.06
N GLU A 130 -8.56 15.26 -23.68
CA GLU A 130 -9.83 14.62 -24.08
C GLU A 130 -9.66 13.53 -25.16
N GLU A 131 -8.54 13.53 -25.89
CA GLU A 131 -8.22 12.51 -26.91
C GLU A 131 -7.55 11.25 -26.30
N LEU A 132 -7.25 11.29 -25.00
CA LEU A 132 -6.61 10.18 -24.31
C LEU A 132 -7.62 9.14 -23.86
N SER A 133 -7.27 7.85 -24.01
CA SER A 133 -7.99 6.78 -23.33
C SER A 133 -7.84 6.89 -21.81
N LYS A 134 -8.64 6.15 -21.07
CA LYS A 134 -8.59 6.11 -19.60
C LYS A 134 -7.18 5.80 -19.08
N GLY A 135 -6.56 4.73 -19.58
CA GLY A 135 -5.21 4.32 -19.18
C GLY A 135 -4.12 5.33 -19.61
N MET A 136 -4.30 5.97 -20.79
CA MET A 136 -3.40 7.04 -21.22
C MET A 136 -3.44 8.24 -20.29
N ALA A 137 -4.62 8.71 -19.92
CA ALA A 137 -4.80 9.84 -19.00
C ALA A 137 -4.20 9.52 -17.61
N GLN A 138 -4.34 8.29 -17.14
CA GLN A 138 -3.73 7.85 -15.87
C GLN A 138 -2.20 7.89 -15.90
N LYS A 139 -1.55 7.47 -17.00
CA LYS A 139 -0.09 7.58 -17.16
C LYS A 139 0.36 9.04 -17.07
N VAL A 140 -0.33 9.94 -17.77
CA VAL A 140 -0.03 11.38 -17.73
C VAL A 140 -0.21 11.92 -16.32
N GLN A 141 -1.29 11.55 -15.63
CA GLN A 141 -1.58 11.98 -14.27
C GLN A 141 -0.50 11.48 -13.28
N PHE A 142 -0.08 10.22 -13.40
CA PHE A 142 1.02 9.70 -12.59
C PHE A 142 2.32 10.50 -12.82
N ILE A 143 2.70 10.71 -14.10
CA ILE A 143 3.91 11.47 -14.44
C ILE A 143 3.86 12.88 -13.85
N THR A 144 2.75 13.60 -14.00
CA THR A 144 2.60 14.96 -13.46
C THR A 144 2.64 15.01 -11.94
N THR A 145 2.32 13.91 -11.29
CA THR A 145 2.35 13.78 -9.83
C THR A 145 3.78 13.55 -9.29
N VAL A 146 4.66 12.89 -10.05
CA VAL A 146 5.98 12.47 -9.57
C VAL A 146 7.15 13.28 -10.13
N MET A 147 6.97 14.00 -11.26
CA MET A 147 8.06 14.62 -11.99
C MET A 147 8.80 15.74 -11.23
N HIS A 148 8.17 16.34 -10.22
CA HIS A 148 8.80 17.36 -9.36
C HIS A 148 9.60 16.74 -8.19
N LYS A 149 9.78 15.40 -8.16
CA LYS A 149 10.56 14.64 -7.16
C LYS A 149 10.11 14.95 -5.72
N PRO A 150 8.85 14.67 -5.39
CA PRO A 150 8.30 14.97 -4.07
C PRO A 150 9.00 14.16 -2.96
N LYS A 151 9.09 14.73 -1.75
CA LYS A 151 9.52 13.99 -0.55
C LYS A 151 8.47 12.99 -0.09
N LEU A 152 7.19 13.33 -0.27
CA LEU A 152 6.02 12.50 0.04
C LEU A 152 5.16 12.36 -1.20
N LEU A 153 4.88 11.12 -1.58
CA LEU A 153 3.97 10.78 -2.67
C LEU A 153 2.72 10.10 -2.10
N ILE A 154 1.55 10.65 -2.35
CA ILE A 154 0.27 10.10 -1.93
C ILE A 154 -0.45 9.58 -3.17
N LEU A 155 -0.77 8.29 -3.17
CA LEU A 155 -1.42 7.58 -4.25
C LEU A 155 -2.76 7.02 -3.76
N ASP A 156 -3.87 7.58 -4.25
CA ASP A 156 -5.22 7.13 -3.89
C ASP A 156 -5.75 6.23 -5.01
N GLU A 157 -5.87 4.93 -4.74
CA GLU A 157 -6.25 3.86 -5.68
C GLU A 157 -5.47 3.89 -7.01
N PRO A 158 -4.12 3.90 -7.00
CA PRO A 158 -3.30 4.16 -8.19
C PRO A 158 -3.44 3.11 -9.29
N PHE A 159 -3.88 1.91 -8.96
CA PHE A 159 -4.02 0.80 -9.91
C PHE A 159 -5.41 0.68 -10.54
N SER A 160 -6.38 1.46 -10.05
CA SER A 160 -7.75 1.42 -10.53
C SER A 160 -7.85 1.78 -12.02
N GLY A 161 -8.39 0.86 -12.82
CA GLY A 161 -8.66 1.07 -14.26
C GLY A 161 -7.44 0.95 -15.17
N PHE A 162 -6.31 0.46 -14.70
CA PHE A 162 -5.21 -0.01 -15.52
C PHE A 162 -5.35 -1.49 -15.90
N ASP A 163 -4.82 -1.84 -17.07
CA ASP A 163 -4.56 -3.24 -17.43
C ASP A 163 -3.33 -3.78 -16.68
N PRO A 164 -3.13 -5.11 -16.61
CA PRO A 164 -2.03 -5.72 -15.86
C PRO A 164 -0.63 -5.23 -16.27
N VAL A 165 -0.40 -4.90 -17.55
CA VAL A 165 0.89 -4.41 -18.03
C VAL A 165 1.17 -3.02 -17.48
N ASN A 166 0.17 -2.14 -17.49
CA ASN A 166 0.30 -0.80 -16.94
C ASN A 166 0.39 -0.81 -15.40
N VAL A 167 -0.32 -1.72 -14.72
CA VAL A 167 -0.16 -1.94 -13.27
C VAL A 167 1.29 -2.29 -12.94
N SER A 168 1.90 -3.24 -13.66
CA SER A 168 3.29 -3.65 -13.46
C SER A 168 4.27 -2.48 -13.67
N LEU A 169 4.04 -1.64 -14.69
CA LEU A 169 4.85 -0.45 -14.94
C LEU A 169 4.75 0.55 -13.78
N ILE A 170 3.55 0.89 -13.33
CA ILE A 170 3.36 1.84 -12.22
C ILE A 170 3.97 1.28 -10.92
N ARG A 171 3.78 -0.02 -10.65
CA ARG A 171 4.36 -0.71 -9.49
C ARG A 171 5.89 -0.61 -9.48
N SER A 172 6.54 -0.89 -10.61
CA SER A 172 8.00 -0.78 -10.73
C SER A 172 8.50 0.65 -10.49
N GLU A 173 7.75 1.66 -10.94
CA GLU A 173 8.07 3.06 -10.68
C GLU A 173 7.88 3.46 -9.21
N ILE A 174 6.84 2.97 -8.56
CA ILE A 174 6.61 3.17 -7.11
C ILE A 174 7.82 2.62 -6.32
N LEU A 175 8.25 1.39 -6.61
CA LEU A 175 9.41 0.77 -5.96
C LEU A 175 10.72 1.52 -6.25
N ARG A 176 10.91 2.01 -7.48
CA ARG A 176 12.06 2.84 -7.83
C ARG A 176 12.08 4.15 -7.06
N LEU A 177 10.95 4.85 -6.98
CA LEU A 177 10.83 6.10 -6.22
C LEU A 177 11.10 5.89 -4.73
N LYS A 178 10.60 4.77 -4.15
CA LYS A 178 10.95 4.35 -2.79
C LYS A 178 12.47 4.19 -2.64
N ALA A 179 13.11 3.44 -3.54
CA ALA A 179 14.55 3.21 -3.50
C ALA A 179 15.37 4.51 -3.64
N GLU A 180 14.82 5.55 -4.26
CA GLU A 180 15.40 6.89 -4.32
C GLU A 180 15.11 7.75 -3.08
N GLY A 181 14.43 7.21 -2.07
CA GLY A 181 14.17 7.86 -0.78
C GLY A 181 12.82 8.59 -0.68
N THR A 182 11.95 8.51 -1.70
CA THR A 182 10.60 9.06 -1.61
C THR A 182 9.78 8.24 -0.63
N THR A 183 9.10 8.90 0.31
CA THR A 183 8.08 8.24 1.15
C THR A 183 6.77 8.17 0.40
N ILE A 184 6.05 7.05 0.50
CA ILE A 184 4.83 6.83 -0.29
C ILE A 184 3.68 6.43 0.63
N ILE A 185 2.55 7.12 0.54
CA ILE A 185 1.28 6.69 1.10
C ILE A 185 0.48 6.04 -0.02
N LEU A 186 0.13 4.78 0.16
CA LEU A 186 -0.72 4.01 -0.75
C LEU A 186 -2.08 3.79 -0.11
N SER A 187 -3.10 4.51 -0.58
CA SER A 187 -4.49 4.26 -0.17
C SER A 187 -5.09 3.27 -1.15
N THR A 188 -5.46 2.09 -0.66
CA THR A 188 -6.05 1.03 -1.49
C THR A 188 -6.91 0.07 -0.67
N HIS A 189 -7.84 -0.59 -1.34
CA HIS A 189 -8.60 -1.73 -0.81
C HIS A 189 -8.08 -3.08 -1.35
N ASN A 190 -7.08 -3.09 -2.22
CA ASN A 190 -6.45 -4.30 -2.75
C ASN A 190 -5.37 -4.81 -1.77
N MET A 191 -5.71 -5.84 -1.00
CA MET A 191 -4.83 -6.40 0.04
C MET A 191 -3.59 -7.09 -0.52
N GLU A 192 -3.64 -7.62 -1.75
CA GLU A 192 -2.47 -8.19 -2.43
C GLU A 192 -1.42 -7.12 -2.71
N SER A 193 -1.84 -5.95 -3.21
CA SER A 193 -0.94 -4.81 -3.40
C SER A 193 -0.35 -4.30 -2.08
N VAL A 194 -1.09 -4.42 -0.97
CA VAL A 194 -0.59 -4.07 0.36
C VAL A 194 0.53 -5.02 0.79
N GLU A 195 0.31 -6.34 0.66
CA GLU A 195 1.31 -7.36 1.01
C GLU A 195 2.59 -7.26 0.18
N GLU A 196 2.46 -6.87 -1.09
CA GLU A 196 3.60 -6.79 -2.00
C GLU A 196 4.40 -5.48 -1.89
N LEU A 197 3.75 -4.38 -1.54
CA LEU A 197 4.36 -3.06 -1.65
C LEU A 197 4.59 -2.36 -0.31
N CYS A 198 3.68 -2.57 0.67
CA CYS A 198 3.71 -1.77 1.89
C CYS A 198 4.64 -2.35 2.95
N ASP A 199 5.44 -1.49 3.57
CA ASP A 199 6.24 -1.84 4.75
C ASP A 199 5.39 -1.74 6.02
N ASN A 200 4.62 -0.68 6.15
CA ASN A 200 3.75 -0.38 7.27
C ASN A 200 2.34 -0.02 6.81
N ILE A 201 1.37 -0.19 7.68
CA ILE A 201 -0.04 0.14 7.40
C ILE A 201 -0.71 0.87 8.56
N ALA A 202 -1.80 1.55 8.24
CA ALA A 202 -2.84 1.96 9.16
C ALA A 202 -4.20 1.55 8.61
N LEU A 203 -5.00 0.86 9.41
CA LEU A 203 -6.38 0.48 9.11
C LEU A 203 -7.33 1.43 9.83
N ILE A 204 -8.09 2.19 9.04
CA ILE A 204 -9.16 3.06 9.56
C ILE A 204 -10.51 2.38 9.27
N ASN A 205 -11.36 2.30 10.27
CA ASN A 205 -12.74 1.85 10.14
C ASN A 205 -13.67 2.71 10.98
N LYS A 206 -14.82 3.09 10.41
CA LYS A 206 -15.81 3.95 11.10
C LYS A 206 -15.15 5.14 11.80
N SER A 207 -14.28 5.85 11.07
CA SER A 207 -13.56 7.06 11.51
C SER A 207 -12.46 6.84 12.57
N ASN A 208 -12.24 5.61 13.03
CA ASN A 208 -11.26 5.26 14.07
C ASN A 208 -10.08 4.50 13.48
N LEU A 209 -8.89 4.72 14.05
CA LEU A 209 -7.72 3.88 13.79
C LEU A 209 -7.89 2.55 14.53
N ILE A 210 -7.95 1.45 13.79
CA ILE A 210 -8.15 0.10 14.32
C ILE A 210 -6.83 -0.62 14.54
N LEU A 211 -5.89 -0.44 13.61
CA LEU A 211 -4.60 -1.12 13.59
C LEU A 211 -3.57 -0.26 12.89
N SER A 212 -2.35 -0.25 13.40
CA SER A 212 -1.19 0.33 12.69
C SER A 212 0.08 -0.43 13.05
N GLY A 213 1.00 -0.57 12.09
CA GLY A 213 2.31 -1.19 12.27
C GLY A 213 2.87 -1.83 11.01
N ASN A 214 3.96 -2.56 11.18
CA ASN A 214 4.62 -3.29 10.10
C ASN A 214 3.75 -4.44 9.59
N VAL A 215 3.68 -4.61 8.26
CA VAL A 215 2.81 -5.61 7.61
C VAL A 215 3.14 -7.02 8.03
N ASP A 216 4.42 -7.39 8.03
CA ASP A 216 4.86 -8.76 8.37
C ASP A 216 4.65 -9.07 9.85
N GLU A 217 4.90 -8.10 10.74
CA GLU A 217 4.66 -8.25 12.18
C GLU A 217 3.17 -8.42 12.47
N ILE A 218 2.32 -7.62 11.82
CA ILE A 218 0.86 -7.76 11.93
C ILE A 218 0.43 -9.14 11.46
N ARG A 219 0.87 -9.59 10.30
CA ARG A 219 0.50 -10.91 9.77
C ARG A 219 0.92 -12.03 10.70
N ARG A 220 2.14 -11.98 11.25
CA ARG A 220 2.60 -12.98 12.24
C ARG A 220 1.79 -12.93 13.53
N LYS A 221 1.49 -11.72 14.05
CA LYS A 221 0.70 -11.55 15.27
C LYS A 221 -0.72 -12.14 15.15
N TYR A 222 -1.33 -12.06 13.96
CA TYR A 222 -2.65 -12.62 13.68
C TYR A 222 -2.59 -14.07 13.19
N GLY A 223 -1.41 -14.63 12.99
CA GLY A 223 -1.19 -16.04 12.67
C GLY A 223 -1.41 -16.93 13.87
N ASN A 224 -1.82 -18.17 13.60
CA ASN A 224 -2.09 -19.20 14.62
C ASN A 224 -0.86 -20.10 14.85
N ASN A 225 0.36 -19.64 14.54
CA ASN A 225 1.59 -20.46 14.59
C ASN A 225 1.44 -21.81 13.84
N GLN A 226 0.73 -21.76 12.71
CA GLN A 226 0.49 -22.91 11.87
C GLN A 226 1.56 -23.09 10.80
N LYS A 227 1.83 -24.35 10.46
CA LYS A 227 2.74 -24.74 9.38
C LYS A 227 1.99 -25.60 8.38
N GLU A 228 2.26 -25.38 7.10
CA GLU A 228 1.84 -26.26 6.02
C GLU A 228 2.97 -27.23 5.68
N ILE A 229 2.63 -28.50 5.57
CA ILE A 229 3.55 -29.58 5.23
C ILE A 229 2.98 -30.33 4.05
N ILE A 230 3.69 -30.31 2.93
CA ILE A 230 3.39 -31.21 1.80
C ILE A 230 4.36 -32.36 1.85
N TYR A 231 3.86 -33.58 1.82
CA TYR A 231 4.67 -34.78 1.97
C TYR A 231 4.19 -35.92 1.05
N LYS A 232 5.10 -36.83 0.72
CA LYS A 232 4.77 -38.04 -0.03
C LYS A 232 4.17 -39.08 0.89
N GLY A 233 3.06 -39.70 0.47
CA GLY A 233 2.40 -40.78 1.22
C GLY A 233 0.93 -40.90 0.86
N GLN A 234 0.33 -42.02 1.29
CA GLN A 234 -1.10 -42.33 1.11
C GLN A 234 -1.85 -42.20 2.42
N VAL A 235 -1.14 -42.22 3.55
CA VAL A 235 -1.70 -42.21 4.91
C VAL A 235 -1.46 -40.85 5.58
N PRO A 236 -2.32 -40.49 6.56
CA PRO A 236 -2.12 -39.25 7.33
C PRO A 236 -0.77 -39.20 8.05
N LEU A 237 -0.28 -37.94 8.24
CA LEU A 237 0.99 -37.65 8.87
C LEU A 237 1.05 -38.23 10.28
N ASN A 238 2.05 -39.04 10.57
CA ASN A 238 2.33 -39.50 11.93
C ASN A 238 3.14 -38.45 12.68
N ILE A 239 2.55 -37.87 13.74
CA ILE A 239 3.13 -36.79 14.54
C ILE A 239 3.31 -37.19 16.01
N SER A 240 3.26 -38.47 16.35
CA SER A 240 3.20 -38.93 17.74
C SER A 240 4.32 -38.35 18.64
N ASN A 241 5.47 -38.01 18.07
CA ASN A 241 6.63 -37.46 18.79
C ASN A 241 6.94 -36.00 18.42
N ALA A 242 6.21 -35.40 17.47
CA ALA A 242 6.46 -34.02 17.05
C ALA A 242 5.65 -33.04 17.94
N PRO A 243 6.23 -31.88 18.30
CA PRO A 243 5.57 -30.87 19.16
C PRO A 243 4.52 -30.05 18.38
N VAL A 244 3.67 -30.73 17.63
CA VAL A 244 2.63 -30.14 16.79
C VAL A 244 1.33 -30.89 16.90
N LYS A 245 0.22 -30.23 16.61
CA LYS A 245 -1.12 -30.79 16.51
C LYS A 245 -1.60 -30.69 15.07
N VAL A 246 -2.09 -31.77 14.47
CA VAL A 246 -2.70 -31.75 13.15
C VAL A 246 -4.04 -31.01 13.22
N VAL A 247 -4.17 -29.98 12.38
CA VAL A 247 -5.40 -29.20 12.17
C VAL A 247 -6.20 -29.82 11.02
N SER A 248 -5.51 -30.11 9.90
CA SER A 248 -6.08 -30.81 8.76
C SER A 248 -5.02 -31.64 8.06
N ASP A 249 -5.41 -32.68 7.35
CA ASP A 249 -4.55 -33.53 6.53
C ASP A 249 -5.40 -34.15 5.42
N GLU A 250 -5.05 -33.79 4.17
CA GLU A 250 -5.84 -34.13 2.99
C GLU A 250 -4.99 -34.50 1.78
N PRO A 251 -5.50 -35.30 0.83
CA PRO A 251 -4.83 -35.56 -0.44
C PRO A 251 -4.62 -34.26 -1.23
N PHE A 252 -3.42 -34.08 -1.82
CA PHE A 252 -3.05 -32.88 -2.57
C PHE A 252 -2.13 -33.19 -3.74
N LYS A 253 -2.61 -33.13 -4.98
CA LYS A 253 -1.81 -33.28 -6.22
C LYS A 253 -0.88 -34.49 -6.24
N GLY A 254 -1.37 -35.66 -5.84
CA GLY A 254 -0.57 -36.89 -5.77
C GLY A 254 0.30 -37.02 -4.51
N ASN A 255 0.30 -36.05 -3.64
CA ASN A 255 0.91 -36.01 -2.30
C ASN A 255 -0.18 -35.88 -1.24
N ARG A 256 0.21 -35.60 -0.01
CA ARG A 256 -0.68 -35.11 1.04
C ARG A 256 -0.26 -33.74 1.53
N ARG A 257 -1.23 -32.98 2.03
CA ARG A 257 -1.07 -31.65 2.59
C ARG A 257 -1.61 -31.67 4.01
N ALA A 258 -0.73 -31.48 4.98
CA ALA A 258 -1.12 -31.32 6.36
C ALA A 258 -0.94 -29.87 6.81
N VAL A 259 -1.89 -29.36 7.59
CA VAL A 259 -1.73 -28.13 8.37
C VAL A 259 -1.58 -28.53 9.82
N VAL A 260 -0.49 -28.09 10.43
CA VAL A 260 -0.19 -28.38 11.82
C VAL A 260 -0.06 -27.07 12.62
N GLU A 261 -0.50 -27.11 13.86
CA GLU A 261 -0.32 -26.01 14.83
C GLU A 261 0.81 -26.39 15.79
N VAL A 262 1.77 -25.49 15.97
CA VAL A 262 2.87 -25.68 16.92
C VAL A 262 2.37 -25.44 18.33
N VAL A 263 2.46 -26.45 19.19
CA VAL A 263 1.87 -26.42 20.56
C VAL A 263 2.86 -26.00 21.66
N SER A 264 4.11 -25.70 21.28
CA SER A 264 5.19 -25.32 22.22
C SER A 264 6.15 -24.32 21.55
N ASP A 265 7.14 -23.86 22.28
CA ASP A 265 8.24 -23.02 21.73
C ASP A 265 9.24 -23.81 20.88
N ALA A 266 8.75 -24.88 20.23
CA ALA A 266 9.59 -25.73 19.40
C ALA A 266 10.07 -25.00 18.14
N THR A 267 11.35 -25.16 17.86
CA THR A 267 11.98 -24.62 16.66
C THR A 267 11.58 -25.42 15.41
N ASN A 268 11.61 -24.80 14.23
CA ASN A 268 11.39 -25.51 12.97
C ASN A 268 12.34 -26.73 12.81
N ALA A 269 13.59 -26.64 13.30
CA ALA A 269 14.53 -27.76 13.27
C ALA A 269 14.05 -28.95 14.08
N GLN A 270 13.52 -28.72 15.29
CA GLN A 270 12.96 -29.79 16.14
C GLN A 270 11.73 -30.44 15.48
N ILE A 271 10.84 -29.65 14.92
CA ILE A 271 9.65 -30.16 14.21
C ILE A 271 10.09 -31.01 13.01
N LEU A 272 10.94 -30.46 12.15
CA LEU A 272 11.41 -31.14 10.95
C LEU A 272 12.19 -32.43 11.28
N SER A 273 13.04 -32.41 12.30
CA SER A 273 13.82 -33.60 12.71
C SER A 273 12.96 -34.78 13.11
N GLU A 274 11.78 -34.55 13.66
CA GLU A 274 10.80 -35.60 13.96
C GLU A 274 10.04 -36.06 12.72
N LEU A 275 9.60 -35.13 11.88
CA LEU A 275 8.80 -35.44 10.70
C LEU A 275 9.55 -36.20 9.62
N ILE A 276 10.84 -35.91 9.40
CA ILE A 276 11.64 -36.57 8.34
C ILE A 276 12.03 -38.01 8.68
N LYS A 277 11.82 -38.49 9.92
CA LYS A 277 12.11 -39.89 10.30
C LYS A 277 11.25 -40.88 9.54
N ASP A 278 9.98 -40.56 9.37
CA ASP A 278 8.97 -41.45 8.81
C ASP A 278 8.30 -40.93 7.54
N THR A 279 8.70 -39.69 7.08
CA THR A 279 7.97 -39.00 6.01
C THR A 279 8.92 -38.25 5.08
N GLU A 280 8.76 -38.44 3.77
CA GLU A 280 9.47 -37.66 2.75
C GLU A 280 8.75 -36.30 2.54
N ILE A 281 9.33 -35.22 3.09
CA ILE A 281 8.76 -33.88 3.01
C ILE A 281 9.09 -33.27 1.64
N VAL A 282 8.07 -32.77 0.95
CA VAL A 282 8.16 -32.05 -0.31
C VAL A 282 8.25 -30.53 -0.08
N SER A 283 7.47 -30.02 0.88
CA SER A 283 7.44 -28.61 1.25
C SER A 283 7.11 -28.45 2.73
N TYR A 284 7.75 -27.48 3.36
CA TYR A 284 7.44 -27.03 4.72
C TYR A 284 7.46 -25.52 4.73
N GLN A 285 6.35 -24.90 5.11
CA GLN A 285 6.23 -23.44 5.14
C GLN A 285 5.35 -22.95 6.29
N GLU A 286 5.62 -21.75 6.75
CA GLU A 286 4.78 -21.08 7.73
C GLU A 286 3.49 -20.60 7.07
N LEU A 287 2.34 -20.89 7.68
CA LEU A 287 1.06 -20.34 7.25
C LEU A 287 0.85 -18.97 7.90
N ILE A 288 1.29 -17.96 7.19
CA ILE A 288 1.04 -16.58 7.58
C ILE A 288 -0.29 -16.14 6.97
N PRO A 289 -1.27 -15.66 7.76
CA PRO A 289 -2.57 -15.24 7.25
C PRO A 289 -2.41 -14.12 6.23
N ARG A 290 -3.30 -14.07 5.26
CA ARG A 290 -3.33 -12.98 4.29
C ARG A 290 -3.86 -11.71 4.95
N MET A 291 -3.42 -10.55 4.47
CA MET A 291 -3.96 -9.28 4.94
C MET A 291 -5.46 -9.16 4.71
N SER A 292 -5.99 -9.80 3.66
CA SER A 292 -7.45 -9.89 3.42
C SER A 292 -8.20 -10.52 4.58
N ASP A 293 -7.68 -11.62 5.14
CA ASP A 293 -8.34 -12.37 6.21
C ASP A 293 -8.32 -11.56 7.52
N ILE A 294 -7.19 -10.93 7.80
CA ILE A 294 -7.02 -10.02 8.95
C ILE A 294 -7.97 -8.82 8.81
N PHE A 295 -8.02 -8.21 7.62
CA PHE A 295 -8.89 -7.08 7.33
C PHE A 295 -10.37 -7.43 7.57
N ILE A 296 -10.85 -8.53 6.98
CA ILE A 296 -12.23 -8.99 7.15
C ILE A 296 -12.54 -9.20 8.64
N LYS A 297 -11.67 -9.92 9.37
CA LYS A 297 -11.83 -10.18 10.80
C LYS A 297 -11.96 -8.89 11.62
N LEU A 298 -11.12 -7.88 11.34
CA LEU A 298 -11.11 -6.63 12.10
C LEU A 298 -12.27 -5.70 11.73
N VAL A 299 -12.67 -5.66 10.47
CA VAL A 299 -13.78 -4.80 10.01
C VAL A 299 -15.14 -5.38 10.37
N SER A 300 -15.31 -6.73 10.37
CA SER A 300 -16.57 -7.38 10.72
C SER A 300 -16.85 -7.39 12.23
N ASN A 301 -15.80 -7.35 13.07
CA ASN A 301 -15.93 -7.38 14.52
C ASN A 301 -16.06 -5.99 15.18
N ASN A 302 -15.94 -4.91 14.40
CA ASN A 302 -16.06 -3.51 14.80
C ASN A 302 -17.17 -2.81 13.99
#